data_d056b24514a80ea533ffeda134dd2966
#
_entry.id   d056b24514a80ea533ffeda134dd2966
#
_cell.length_a   1.000
_cell.length_b   1.000
_cell.length_c   1.000
_cell.angle_alpha   90.00
_cell.angle_beta   90.00
_cell.angle_gamma   90.00
#
_symmetry.space_group_name_H-M   'P 1'
#
loop_
_entity.id
_entity.type
_entity.pdbx_description
1 polymer ?
#
loop_
_entity_poly.entity_id
_entity_poly.type
_entity_poly.pdbx_seq_one_letter_code
_entity_poly.pdbx_strand_id
1 'polypeptide(L)' 'MNATTTNAELIIYTIEDVMRILRISRNQAYKLFNSDGFPSFRIGSSHRITKSAFEKWVNSNEGRKFLI' A
#
# COMPACT_ATOMS: atom_id res chain seq x y z
N MET A 1 -9.80 7.83 24.39
CA MET A 1 -9.49 8.01 23.72
C MET A 1 -9.53 8.20 22.97
N ASN A 2 -9.42 8.28 23.14
CA ASN A 2 -9.24 8.52 22.33
C ASN A 2 -9.03 8.40 21.45
N ALA A 3 -8.89 8.01 21.50
CA ALA A 3 -8.49 8.00 20.80
C ALA A 3 -8.71 8.18 19.97
N THR A 4 -9.00 8.30 20.00
CA THR A 4 -9.19 8.80 19.24
C THR A 4 -8.88 9.24 18.37
N THR A 5 -9.01 9.46 18.43
CA THR A 5 -8.32 10.24 17.74
C THR A 5 -7.64 9.70 16.76
N THR A 6 -7.04 8.99 17.04
CA THR A 6 -6.29 8.36 16.23
C THR A 6 -6.93 7.71 15.17
N ASN A 7 -8.08 7.31 15.33
CA ASN A 7 -8.80 6.65 14.32
C ASN A 7 -9.00 7.47 13.15
N ALA A 8 -9.11 8.71 13.36
CA ALA A 8 -9.29 9.60 12.27
C ALA A 8 -8.09 9.63 11.38
N GLU A 9 -6.99 9.10 11.88
CA GLU A 9 -5.81 9.12 11.11
C GLU A 9 -5.55 7.84 10.38
N LEU A 10 -6.43 6.90 10.43
CA LEU A 10 -6.26 5.65 9.71
C LEU A 10 -6.64 5.87 8.25
N ILE A 11 -5.65 5.99 7.42
CA ILE A 11 -5.84 6.22 5.99
C ILE A 11 -5.54 4.94 5.25
N ILE A 12 -6.44 4.57 4.34
CA ILE A 12 -6.32 3.34 3.57
C ILE A 12 -6.13 3.70 2.10
N TYR A 13 -5.15 3.09 1.47
CA TYR A 13 -4.91 3.26 0.03
C TYR A 13 -5.48 2.08 -0.75
N THR A 14 -5.97 2.38 -1.94
CA THR A 14 -6.44 1.38 -2.89
C THR A 14 -5.38 1.14 -3.96
N ILE A 15 -5.67 0.24 -4.90
CA ILE A 15 -4.83 0.02 -6.07
C ILE A 15 -4.59 1.34 -6.80
N GLU A 16 -5.66 2.11 -7.02
CA GLU A 16 -5.57 3.36 -7.76
C GLU A 16 -4.67 4.37 -7.06
N ASP A 17 -4.76 4.42 -5.73
CA ASP A 17 -3.91 5.33 -4.96
C ASP A 17 -2.44 4.98 -5.14
N VAL A 18 -2.11 3.70 -5.04
CA VAL A 18 -0.72 3.24 -5.16
C VAL A 18 -0.20 3.45 -6.58
N MET A 19 -1.04 3.20 -7.58
CA MET A 19 -0.68 3.50 -8.97
C MET A 19 -0.25 4.95 -9.12
N ARG A 20 -1.03 5.85 -8.55
CA ARG A 20 -0.77 7.27 -8.65
C ARG A 20 0.49 7.68 -7.88
N ILE A 21 0.62 7.17 -6.67
CA ILE A 21 1.74 7.55 -5.80
C ILE A 21 3.07 7.04 -6.35
N LEU A 22 3.10 5.78 -6.77
CA LEU A 22 4.31 5.17 -7.29
C LEU A 22 4.50 5.40 -8.79
N ARG A 23 3.47 5.93 -9.46
CA ARG A 23 3.49 6.18 -10.90
C ARG A 23 3.75 4.90 -11.67
N ILE A 24 2.97 3.89 -11.38
CA ILE A 24 3.08 2.59 -12.05
C ILE A 24 1.73 2.26 -12.71
N SER A 25 1.78 1.30 -13.62
CA SER A 25 0.58 0.85 -14.31
C SER A 25 -0.29 0.00 -13.39
N ARG A 26 -1.53 -0.22 -13.80
CA ARG A 26 -2.43 -1.07 -13.04
C ARG A 26 -1.89 -2.49 -12.93
N ASN A 27 -1.34 -3.02 -14.02
CA ASN A 27 -0.77 -4.37 -13.97
C ASN A 27 0.38 -4.47 -12.99
N GLN A 28 1.23 -3.45 -12.98
CA GLN A 28 2.35 -3.42 -12.03
C GLN A 28 1.82 -3.33 -10.60
N ALA A 29 0.78 -2.54 -10.38
CA ALA A 29 0.22 -2.40 -9.04
C ALA A 29 -0.37 -3.72 -8.56
N TYR A 30 -1.07 -4.45 -9.42
CA TYR A 30 -1.61 -5.75 -9.04
C TYR A 30 -0.49 -6.73 -8.71
N LYS A 31 0.57 -6.73 -9.49
CA LYS A 31 1.71 -7.61 -9.20
C LYS A 31 2.34 -7.26 -7.87
N LEU A 32 2.44 -5.97 -7.57
CA LEU A 32 3.00 -5.52 -6.31
C LEU A 32 2.14 -5.97 -5.13
N PHE A 33 0.82 -5.77 -5.22
CA PHE A 33 -0.09 -6.15 -4.15
C PHE A 33 -0.10 -7.65 -3.91
N ASN A 34 0.23 -8.44 -4.93
CA ASN A 34 0.26 -9.89 -4.80
C ASN A 34 1.66 -10.43 -4.47
N SER A 35 2.64 -9.56 -4.34
CA SER A 35 3.99 -10.02 -4.07
C SER A 35 4.20 -10.25 -2.57
N ASP A 36 5.13 -11.13 -2.25
CA ASP A 36 5.48 -11.39 -0.86
C ASP A 36 6.13 -10.17 -0.27
N GLY A 37 5.81 -9.90 0.97
CA GLY A 37 6.44 -8.79 1.68
C GLY A 37 5.73 -7.45 1.53
N PHE A 38 4.79 -7.34 0.60
CA PHE A 38 4.01 -6.11 0.50
C PHE A 38 2.85 -6.23 1.49
N PRO A 39 2.80 -5.35 2.50
CA PRO A 39 1.89 -5.53 3.63
C PRO A 39 0.46 -5.10 3.32
N SER A 40 -0.12 -5.64 2.27
CA SER A 40 -1.48 -5.34 1.87
C SER A 40 -2.45 -6.37 2.44
N PHE A 41 -3.73 -6.05 2.34
CA PHE A 41 -4.78 -6.98 2.73
C PHE A 41 -5.95 -6.82 1.75
N ARG A 42 -6.90 -7.72 1.85
CA ARG A 42 -8.07 -7.69 0.97
C ARG A 42 -9.34 -7.58 1.76
N ILE A 43 -10.29 -6.88 1.18
CA ILE A 43 -11.67 -6.89 1.66
C ILE A 43 -12.46 -7.45 0.49
N GLY A 44 -12.89 -8.70 0.62
CA GLY A 44 -13.44 -9.42 -0.52
C GLY A 44 -12.34 -9.57 -1.56
N SER A 45 -12.57 -9.07 -2.77
CA SER A 45 -11.56 -9.12 -3.82
C SER A 45 -10.83 -7.79 -3.97
N SER A 46 -11.11 -6.82 -3.11
CA SER A 46 -10.50 -5.49 -3.21
C SER A 46 -9.23 -5.40 -2.40
N HIS A 47 -8.16 -4.95 -3.05
CA HIS A 47 -6.86 -4.78 -2.38
C HIS A 47 -6.82 -3.47 -1.63
N ARG A 48 -6.24 -3.51 -0.43
CA ARG A 48 -6.08 -2.33 0.43
C ARG A 48 -4.74 -2.38 1.13
N ILE A 49 -4.22 -1.22 1.48
CA ILE A 49 -3.03 -1.14 2.32
C ILE A 49 -3.14 0.16 3.13
N THR A 50 -2.74 0.12 4.39
CA THR A 50 -2.76 1.34 5.18
C THR A 50 -1.65 2.26 4.73
N LYS A 51 -1.88 3.55 4.87
CA LYS A 51 -0.87 4.54 4.54
C LYS A 51 0.43 4.28 5.31
N SER A 52 0.31 4.00 6.61
CA SER A 52 1.50 3.79 7.43
C SER A 52 2.28 2.55 7.01
N ALA A 53 1.60 1.45 6.70
CA ALA A 53 2.27 0.24 6.24
C ALA A 53 2.93 0.48 4.88
N PHE A 54 2.25 1.21 4.00
CA PHE A 54 2.78 1.53 2.68
C PHE A 54 4.05 2.37 2.80
N GLU A 55 4.01 3.40 3.63
CA GLU A 55 5.16 4.28 3.82
C GLU A 55 6.36 3.53 4.41
N LYS A 56 6.09 2.67 5.37
CA LYS A 56 7.11 1.84 5.95
C LYS A 56 7.74 0.94 4.90
N TRP A 57 6.90 0.33 4.06
CA TRP A 57 7.39 -0.54 2.99
C TRP A 57 8.25 0.24 2.01
N VAL A 58 7.81 1.43 1.60
CA VAL A 58 8.57 2.25 0.68
C VAL A 58 9.93 2.60 1.27
N ASN A 59 9.93 3.04 2.52
CA ASN A 59 11.17 3.43 3.18
C ASN A 59 12.13 2.26 3.34
N SER A 60 11.61 1.08 3.59
CA SER A 60 12.45 -0.12 3.77
C SER A 60 13.05 -0.61 2.47
N ASN A 61 12.48 -0.19 1.34
CA ASN A 61 12.91 -0.70 0.04
C ASN A 61 13.59 0.33 -0.84
N GLU A 62 13.92 1.47 -0.27
CA GLU A 62 14.65 2.48 -1.03
C GLU A 62 16.00 1.92 -1.44
N GLY A 63 16.39 2.20 -2.65
CA GLY A 63 17.63 1.67 -3.20
C GLY A 63 17.50 0.31 -3.85
N ARG A 64 16.34 -0.31 -3.74
CA ARG A 64 16.11 -1.62 -4.34
C ARG A 64 15.45 -1.50 -5.70
N LYS A 65 15.67 -2.51 -6.53
CA LYS A 65 15.06 -2.58 -7.85
C LYS A 65 13.99 -3.67 -7.83
N PHE A 66 12.81 -3.35 -8.34
CA PHE A 66 11.70 -4.31 -8.41
C PHE A 66 11.42 -4.66 -9.87
N LEU A 67 11.25 -5.94 -10.13
CA LEU A 67 10.96 -6.43 -11.47
C LEU A 67 9.49 -6.82 -11.54
N ILE A 68 8.65 -5.82 -11.70
CA ILE A 68 7.19 -6.06 -11.78
C ILE A 68 6.61 -5.46 -13.03
#